data_9a1c2cd83411f0f06a78a61283fc4a57
#
_entry.id   9a1c2cd83411f0f06a78a61283fc4a57
#
_cell.length_a   1.000
_cell.length_b   1.000
_cell.length_c   1.000
_cell.angle_alpha   90.00
_cell.angle_beta   90.00
_cell.angle_gamma   90.00
#
_symmetry.space_group_name_H-M   'P 1'
#
loop_
_entity.id
_entity.type
_entity.pdbx_description
1 polymer ?
#
loop_
_entity_poly.entity_id
_entity_poly.type
_entity_poly.pdbx_seq_one_letter_code
_entity_poly.pdbx_strand_id
1 'polypeptide(L)'
;MVSSNEGAYALTRAANAGVPAETVSPKRCGGQAAFESALSDLLAAHEIDLIVLAGFLTILSADFTARWPSRILNVHPSLIPAFCGKGMYGLKVHEAALRTGVKVTGATVHFVNEIPDGGEILLQKAVEVLPDDTPETLQRRVMEQAEWLLLPRAAELVSEQIVKEKSNA
;
A
#
# COMPACT_ATOMS: atom_id res chain seq x y z
N MET A 1 13.29 1.71 4.60
CA MET A 1 12.08 2.37 4.03
C MET A 1 12.47 3.11 2.77
N VAL A 2 11.64 3.09 1.73
CA VAL A 2 11.93 3.84 0.48
C VAL A 2 10.80 4.85 0.23
N SER A 3 11.15 6.09 -0.11
CA SER A 3 10.21 7.13 -0.51
C SER A 3 10.44 7.55 -1.97
N SER A 4 9.35 7.83 -2.69
CA SER A 4 9.43 8.44 -4.03
C SER A 4 9.58 9.97 -3.98
N ASN A 5 9.50 10.58 -2.78
CA ASN A 5 9.57 12.02 -2.55
C ASN A 5 10.50 12.35 -1.38
N GLU A 6 11.47 13.23 -1.62
CA GLU A 6 12.45 13.69 -0.61
C GLU A 6 11.81 14.47 0.55
N GLY A 7 10.67 15.12 0.31
CA GLY A 7 9.92 15.85 1.33
C GLY A 7 8.87 15.02 2.07
N ALA A 8 8.83 13.70 1.88
CA ALA A 8 7.83 12.87 2.53
C ALA A 8 8.05 12.77 4.04
N TYR A 9 7.01 13.07 4.83
CA TYR A 9 7.05 12.94 6.29
C TYR A 9 7.40 11.50 6.75
N ALA A 10 7.16 10.50 5.90
CA ALA A 10 7.57 9.13 6.15
C ALA A 10 9.09 8.98 6.38
N LEU A 11 9.94 9.81 5.75
CA LEU A 11 11.39 9.83 5.99
C LEU A 11 11.73 10.27 7.42
N THR A 12 11.04 11.29 7.93
CA THR A 12 11.17 11.73 9.33
C THR A 12 10.73 10.63 10.30
N ARG A 13 9.63 9.94 10.00
CA ARG A 13 9.15 8.82 10.83
C ARG A 13 10.14 7.66 10.86
N ALA A 14 10.73 7.33 9.72
CA ALA A 14 11.76 6.29 9.63
C ALA A 14 13.00 6.66 10.45
N ALA A 15 13.49 7.90 10.34
CA ALA A 15 14.62 8.39 11.12
C ALA A 15 14.33 8.32 12.63
N ASN A 16 13.15 8.76 13.08
CA ASN A 16 12.74 8.69 14.48
C ASN A 16 12.63 7.25 15.01
N ALA A 17 12.35 6.29 14.13
CA ALA A 17 12.26 4.86 14.47
C ALA A 17 13.58 4.11 14.27
N GLY A 18 14.67 4.80 13.88
CA GLY A 18 15.96 4.15 13.59
C GLY A 18 15.93 3.22 12.35
N VAL A 19 14.95 3.40 11.46
CA VAL A 19 14.79 2.60 10.24
C VAL A 19 15.58 3.26 9.10
N PRO A 20 16.52 2.55 8.43
CA PRO A 20 17.19 3.07 7.25
C PRO A 20 16.19 3.54 6.19
N ALA A 21 16.46 4.70 5.59
CA ALA A 21 15.54 5.30 4.64
C ALA A 21 16.29 5.90 3.45
N GLU A 22 15.76 5.63 2.25
CA GLU A 22 16.28 6.11 0.99
C GLU A 22 15.21 6.74 0.12
N THR A 23 15.62 7.52 -0.87
CA THR A 23 14.69 8.14 -1.82
C THR A 23 15.02 7.70 -3.24
N VAL A 24 14.04 7.08 -3.90
CA VAL A 24 14.08 6.73 -5.32
C VAL A 24 12.88 7.37 -6.00
N SER A 25 13.12 8.38 -6.84
CA SER A 25 12.06 9.18 -7.46
C SER A 25 11.94 8.88 -8.96
N PRO A 26 10.74 8.52 -9.46
CA PRO A 26 10.52 8.33 -10.90
C PRO A 26 10.95 9.52 -11.74
N LYS A 27 10.71 10.74 -11.24
CA LYS A 27 11.09 12.00 -11.91
C LYS A 27 12.60 12.15 -12.06
N ARG A 28 13.37 11.76 -11.04
CA ARG A 28 14.83 11.85 -11.05
C ARG A 28 15.48 10.74 -11.85
N CYS A 29 14.87 9.57 -11.89
CA CYS A 29 15.34 8.44 -12.66
C CYS A 29 15.12 8.61 -14.18
N GLY A 30 14.32 9.58 -14.60
CA GLY A 30 14.06 9.83 -16.02
C GLY A 30 13.00 8.92 -16.64
N GLY A 31 12.19 8.25 -15.83
CA GLY A 31 11.05 7.45 -16.30
C GLY A 31 10.81 6.17 -15.51
N GLN A 32 9.73 5.49 -15.84
CA GLN A 32 9.24 4.31 -15.14
C GLN A 32 10.28 3.17 -15.11
N ALA A 33 10.82 2.79 -16.25
CA ALA A 33 11.77 1.67 -16.34
C ALA A 33 13.05 1.91 -15.52
N ALA A 34 13.61 3.12 -15.61
CA ALA A 34 14.80 3.49 -14.85
C ALA A 34 14.52 3.58 -13.34
N PHE A 35 13.33 4.04 -12.96
CA PHE A 35 12.86 4.05 -11.58
C PHE A 35 12.75 2.61 -11.02
N GLU A 36 12.10 1.71 -11.74
CA GLU A 36 11.90 0.33 -11.30
C GLU A 36 13.22 -0.47 -11.29
N SER A 37 14.17 -0.15 -12.20
CA SER A 37 15.52 -0.71 -12.14
C SER A 37 16.23 -0.26 -10.85
N ALA A 38 16.30 1.04 -10.59
CA ALA A 38 16.93 1.57 -9.38
C ALA A 38 16.27 1.04 -8.10
N LEU A 39 14.94 0.90 -8.10
CA LEU A 39 14.21 0.30 -6.98
C LEU A 39 14.59 -1.17 -6.79
N SER A 40 14.69 -1.94 -7.88
CA SER A 40 15.06 -3.35 -7.83
C SER A 40 16.49 -3.56 -7.30
N ASP A 41 17.44 -2.72 -7.76
CA ASP A 41 18.82 -2.77 -7.29
C ASP A 41 18.91 -2.47 -5.79
N LEU A 42 18.15 -1.48 -5.33
CA LEU A 42 18.08 -1.12 -3.92
C LEU A 42 17.47 -2.25 -3.07
N LEU A 43 16.36 -2.83 -3.52
CA LEU A 43 15.69 -3.94 -2.82
C LEU A 43 16.62 -5.17 -2.74
N ALA A 44 17.36 -5.47 -3.80
CA ALA A 44 18.34 -6.56 -3.82
C ALA A 44 19.52 -6.30 -2.87
N ALA A 45 20.06 -5.07 -2.86
CA ALA A 45 21.17 -4.68 -1.98
C ALA A 45 20.82 -4.80 -0.49
N HIS A 46 19.52 -4.68 -0.14
CA HIS A 46 19.02 -4.83 1.22
C HIS A 46 18.37 -6.20 1.49
N GLU A 47 18.51 -7.16 0.58
CA GLU A 47 17.98 -8.53 0.71
C GLU A 47 16.48 -8.56 1.10
N ILE A 48 15.68 -7.70 0.46
CA ILE A 48 14.24 -7.55 0.77
C ILE A 48 13.47 -8.75 0.23
N ASP A 49 12.62 -9.33 1.05
CA ASP A 49 11.72 -10.44 0.71
C ASP A 49 10.26 -10.04 0.55
N LEU A 50 9.86 -8.94 1.18
CA LEU A 50 8.48 -8.44 1.18
C LEU A 50 8.47 -6.93 0.97
N ILE A 51 7.64 -6.47 0.05
CA ILE A 51 7.39 -5.05 -0.21
C ILE A 51 6.02 -4.69 0.36
N VAL A 52 5.96 -3.62 1.16
CA VAL A 52 4.71 -3.09 1.70
C VAL A 52 4.51 -1.68 1.18
N LEU A 53 3.43 -1.47 0.43
CA LEU A 53 3.04 -0.17 -0.09
C LEU A 53 2.07 0.51 0.89
N ALA A 54 2.40 1.73 1.28
CA ALA A 54 1.56 2.58 2.13
C ALA A 54 1.57 4.01 1.58
N GLY A 55 0.45 4.43 0.97
CA GLY A 55 0.36 5.72 0.32
C GLY A 55 1.28 5.87 -0.91
N PHE A 56 1.62 4.78 -1.55
CA PHE A 56 2.44 4.75 -2.76
C PHE A 56 1.54 4.90 -3.99
N LEU A 57 1.69 6.00 -4.71
CA LEU A 57 0.79 6.38 -5.80
C LEU A 57 1.32 6.03 -7.20
N THR A 58 2.56 5.59 -7.32
CA THR A 58 3.14 5.17 -8.60
C THR A 58 2.63 3.77 -8.94
N ILE A 59 2.01 3.60 -10.11
CA ILE A 59 1.60 2.29 -10.60
C ILE A 59 2.86 1.53 -11.03
N LEU A 60 3.09 0.37 -10.46
CA LEU A 60 4.19 -0.52 -10.82
C LEU A 60 3.87 -1.25 -12.13
N SER A 61 4.88 -1.49 -12.97
CA SER A 61 4.69 -2.21 -14.22
C SER A 61 4.43 -3.71 -14.01
N ALA A 62 3.86 -4.35 -15.03
CA ALA A 62 3.68 -5.80 -15.05
C ALA A 62 5.03 -6.54 -14.89
N ASP A 63 6.08 -6.04 -15.54
CA ASP A 63 7.43 -6.61 -15.45
C ASP A 63 8.01 -6.51 -14.01
N PHE A 64 7.72 -5.43 -13.30
CA PHE A 64 8.15 -5.30 -11.92
C PHE A 64 7.35 -6.24 -11.01
N THR A 65 6.03 -6.22 -11.08
CA THR A 65 5.16 -7.02 -10.20
C THR A 65 5.34 -8.53 -10.44
N ALA A 66 5.59 -8.96 -11.67
CA ALA A 66 5.86 -10.36 -12.01
C ALA A 66 7.13 -10.93 -11.34
N ARG A 67 8.10 -10.08 -10.97
CA ARG A 67 9.31 -10.50 -10.24
C ARG A 67 9.06 -10.70 -8.73
N TRP A 68 7.90 -10.27 -8.24
CA TRP A 68 7.55 -10.31 -6.83
C TRP A 68 6.20 -11.02 -6.59
N PRO A 69 6.00 -12.27 -7.07
CA PRO A 69 4.71 -12.97 -6.98
C PRO A 69 4.35 -13.16 -5.50
N SER A 70 3.19 -12.62 -5.09
CA SER A 70 2.70 -12.66 -3.70
C SER A 70 3.68 -12.07 -2.67
N ARG A 71 4.48 -11.07 -3.08
CA ARG A 71 5.49 -10.40 -2.24
C ARG A 71 5.32 -8.89 -2.16
N ILE A 72 4.28 -8.33 -2.78
CA ILE A 72 3.96 -6.90 -2.67
C ILE A 72 2.58 -6.78 -2.06
N LEU A 73 2.47 -6.10 -0.92
CA LEU A 73 1.22 -5.77 -0.25
C LEU A 73 0.88 -4.30 -0.44
N ASN A 74 -0.41 -4.01 -0.61
CA ASN A 74 -0.93 -2.66 -0.59
C ASN A 74 -2.15 -2.59 0.33
N VAL A 75 -2.34 -1.45 1.00
CA VAL A 75 -3.58 -1.13 1.71
C VAL A 75 -4.36 -0.10 0.91
N HIS A 76 -5.63 -0.41 0.62
CA HIS A 76 -6.56 0.48 -0.06
C HIS A 76 -7.70 0.86 0.89
N PRO A 77 -8.09 2.15 0.99
CA PRO A 77 -9.04 2.63 2.00
C PRO A 77 -10.51 2.42 1.61
N SER A 78 -10.84 1.27 1.04
CA SER A 78 -12.21 0.82 0.79
C SER A 78 -12.33 -0.70 0.90
N LEU A 79 -13.56 -1.19 0.88
CA LEU A 79 -13.85 -2.61 0.70
C LEU A 79 -13.87 -2.95 -0.79
N ILE A 80 -12.73 -3.35 -1.36
CA ILE A 80 -12.63 -3.76 -2.77
C ILE A 80 -13.69 -4.86 -3.04
N PRO A 81 -14.45 -4.79 -4.17
CA PRO A 81 -14.20 -3.99 -5.37
C PRO A 81 -14.84 -2.59 -5.39
N ALA A 82 -15.44 -2.11 -4.31
CA ALA A 82 -16.03 -0.78 -4.27
C ALA A 82 -14.96 0.31 -4.16
N PHE A 83 -15.14 1.44 -4.84
CA PHE A 83 -14.31 2.65 -4.75
C PHE A 83 -12.81 2.40 -4.89
N CYS A 84 -12.41 1.55 -5.85
CA CYS A 84 -11.03 1.18 -6.12
C CYS A 84 -10.63 1.41 -7.58
N GLY A 85 -9.35 1.19 -7.91
CA GLY A 85 -8.82 1.31 -9.24
C GLY A 85 -8.33 2.72 -9.61
N LYS A 86 -8.14 2.95 -10.89
CA LYS A 86 -7.51 4.19 -11.41
C LYS A 86 -8.23 5.46 -10.94
N GLY A 87 -7.50 6.33 -10.26
CA GLY A 87 -8.01 7.62 -9.77
C GLY A 87 -8.62 7.58 -8.37
N MET A 88 -8.81 6.40 -7.77
CA MET A 88 -9.34 6.21 -6.43
C MET A 88 -8.19 6.14 -5.41
N TYR A 89 -7.85 7.28 -4.81
CA TYR A 89 -6.82 7.38 -3.77
C TYR A 89 -7.06 8.56 -2.83
N GLY A 90 -6.54 8.48 -1.62
CA GLY A 90 -6.65 9.54 -0.60
C GLY A 90 -8.10 9.90 -0.31
N LEU A 91 -8.41 11.18 -0.18
CA LEU A 91 -9.77 11.66 0.13
C LEU A 91 -10.81 11.29 -0.93
N LYS A 92 -10.43 11.12 -2.19
CA LYS A 92 -11.36 10.79 -3.28
C LYS A 92 -12.17 9.52 -3.03
N VAL A 93 -11.58 8.54 -2.36
CA VAL A 93 -12.25 7.29 -1.99
C VAL A 93 -13.39 7.57 -1.01
N HIS A 94 -13.11 8.37 0.01
CA HIS A 94 -14.09 8.73 1.05
C HIS A 94 -15.18 9.67 0.51
N GLU A 95 -14.81 10.63 -0.35
CA GLU A 95 -15.77 11.47 -1.09
C GLU A 95 -16.72 10.63 -1.93
N ALA A 96 -16.20 9.61 -2.63
CA ALA A 96 -17.00 8.71 -3.45
C ALA A 96 -17.96 7.87 -2.57
N ALA A 97 -17.48 7.34 -1.45
CA ALA A 97 -18.29 6.58 -0.50
C ALA A 97 -19.46 7.43 0.07
N LEU A 98 -19.15 8.65 0.52
CA LEU A 98 -20.17 9.58 1.05
C LEU A 98 -21.16 10.00 -0.03
N ARG A 99 -20.71 10.35 -1.22
CA ARG A 99 -21.59 10.73 -2.34
C ARG A 99 -22.51 9.60 -2.76
N THR A 100 -22.05 8.35 -2.70
CA THR A 100 -22.88 7.18 -3.01
C THR A 100 -23.85 6.84 -1.90
N GLY A 101 -23.61 7.34 -0.68
CA GLY A 101 -24.48 7.12 0.47
C GLY A 101 -24.37 5.74 1.09
N VAL A 102 -23.26 5.04 0.90
CA VAL A 102 -23.02 3.74 1.56
C VAL A 102 -23.02 3.90 3.08
N LYS A 103 -23.46 2.89 3.79
CA LYS A 103 -23.51 2.88 5.26
C LYS A 103 -22.30 2.21 5.87
N VAL A 104 -21.54 1.46 5.05
CA VAL A 104 -20.34 0.74 5.44
C VAL A 104 -19.28 0.94 4.36
N THR A 105 -18.08 1.27 4.78
CA THR A 105 -16.85 1.27 4.00
C THR A 105 -15.79 0.47 4.75
N GLY A 106 -14.51 0.71 4.55
CA GLY A 106 -13.45 0.03 5.30
C GLY A 106 -12.11 0.12 4.63
N ALA A 107 -11.28 -0.87 4.86
CA ALA A 107 -10.00 -1.02 4.19
C ALA A 107 -9.78 -2.45 3.72
N THR A 108 -8.98 -2.59 2.68
CA THR A 108 -8.54 -3.85 2.10
C THR A 108 -7.03 -3.90 2.02
N VAL A 109 -6.41 -4.97 2.52
CA VAL A 109 -5.02 -5.31 2.17
C VAL A 109 -5.06 -6.43 1.14
N HIS A 110 -4.35 -6.21 0.04
CA HIS A 110 -4.29 -7.14 -1.09
C HIS A 110 -2.87 -7.29 -1.61
N PHE A 111 -2.61 -8.38 -2.31
CA PHE A 111 -1.40 -8.50 -3.12
C PHE A 111 -1.48 -7.60 -4.35
N VAL A 112 -0.33 -7.06 -4.75
CA VAL A 112 -0.25 -6.16 -5.91
C VAL A 112 0.10 -6.96 -7.16
N ASN A 113 -0.63 -6.68 -8.24
CA ASN A 113 -0.35 -7.12 -9.59
C ASN A 113 -0.37 -5.92 -10.56
N GLU A 114 -0.40 -6.16 -11.87
CA GLU A 114 -0.43 -5.13 -12.91
C GLU A 114 -1.73 -4.32 -12.97
N ILE A 115 -2.80 -4.82 -12.33
CA ILE A 115 -4.11 -4.14 -12.29
C ILE A 115 -4.20 -3.32 -11.00
N PRO A 116 -4.38 -1.99 -11.07
CA PRO A 116 -4.56 -1.19 -9.86
C PRO A 116 -5.69 -1.71 -8.97
N ASP A 117 -5.36 -2.03 -7.72
CA ASP A 117 -6.23 -2.62 -6.70
C ASP A 117 -6.89 -3.96 -7.12
N GLY A 118 -6.34 -4.66 -8.14
CA GLY A 118 -6.93 -5.86 -8.75
C GLY A 118 -6.35 -7.19 -8.28
N GLY A 119 -5.37 -7.19 -7.39
CA GLY A 119 -4.74 -8.41 -6.88
C GLY A 119 -5.58 -9.12 -5.82
N GLU A 120 -5.15 -10.32 -5.46
CA GLU A 120 -5.82 -11.17 -4.46
C GLU A 120 -5.93 -10.46 -3.11
N ILE A 121 -7.14 -10.47 -2.55
CA ILE A 121 -7.45 -9.88 -1.25
C ILE A 121 -6.92 -10.79 -0.14
N LEU A 122 -6.12 -10.22 0.76
CA LEU A 122 -5.60 -10.93 1.93
C LEU A 122 -6.43 -10.67 3.18
N LEU A 123 -6.73 -9.41 3.47
CA LEU A 123 -7.51 -9.01 4.64
C LEU A 123 -8.45 -7.85 4.30
N GLN A 124 -9.62 -7.85 4.93
CA GLN A 124 -10.56 -6.73 4.87
C GLN A 124 -11.14 -6.43 6.25
N LYS A 125 -11.43 -5.15 6.51
CA LYS A 125 -12.15 -4.74 7.71
C LYS A 125 -13.14 -3.63 7.40
N ALA A 126 -14.39 -3.87 7.79
CA ALA A 126 -15.48 -2.92 7.63
C ALA A 126 -15.42 -1.81 8.68
N VAL A 127 -15.86 -0.61 8.27
CA VAL A 127 -15.97 0.60 9.08
C VAL A 127 -17.31 1.27 8.77
N GLU A 128 -18.04 1.68 9.79
CA GLU A 128 -19.32 2.37 9.64
C GLU A 128 -19.14 3.80 9.12
N VAL A 129 -20.04 4.22 8.23
CA VAL A 129 -20.17 5.61 7.77
C VAL A 129 -21.24 6.30 8.60
N LEU A 130 -20.85 7.34 9.35
CA LEU A 130 -21.75 8.08 10.22
C LEU A 130 -22.48 9.18 9.46
N PRO A 131 -23.67 9.61 9.94
CA PRO A 131 -24.50 10.62 9.25
C PRO A 131 -23.78 11.95 8.99
N ASP A 132 -22.93 12.37 9.92
CA ASP A 132 -22.23 13.67 9.89
C ASP A 132 -20.79 13.57 9.40
N ASP A 133 -20.41 12.48 8.74
CA ASP A 133 -19.06 12.33 8.23
C ASP A 133 -18.73 13.31 7.11
N THR A 134 -17.57 13.92 7.24
CA THR A 134 -16.85 14.53 6.13
C THR A 134 -15.84 13.53 5.54
N PRO A 135 -15.31 13.76 4.33
CA PRO A 135 -14.26 12.90 3.79
C PRO A 135 -13.08 12.72 4.75
N GLU A 136 -12.69 13.78 5.46
CA GLU A 136 -11.57 13.78 6.40
C GLU A 136 -11.87 12.98 7.67
N THR A 137 -13.09 13.11 8.23
CA THR A 137 -13.48 12.34 9.44
C THR A 137 -13.60 10.86 9.12
N LEU A 138 -14.18 10.54 7.95
CA LEU A 138 -14.27 9.17 7.48
C LEU A 138 -12.89 8.57 7.19
N GLN A 139 -12.01 9.32 6.51
CA GLN A 139 -10.63 8.89 6.26
C GLN A 139 -9.92 8.55 7.56
N ARG A 140 -9.94 9.45 8.55
CA ARG A 140 -9.31 9.22 9.86
C ARG A 140 -9.84 7.95 10.50
N ARG A 141 -11.16 7.76 10.51
CA ARG A 141 -11.79 6.56 11.09
C ARG A 141 -11.35 5.29 10.38
N VAL A 142 -11.32 5.28 9.05
CA VAL A 142 -10.84 4.13 8.27
C VAL A 142 -9.38 3.84 8.56
N MET A 143 -8.52 4.86 8.64
CA MET A 143 -7.11 4.69 9.01
C MET A 143 -6.97 4.06 10.40
N GLU A 144 -7.63 4.63 11.42
CA GLU A 144 -7.49 4.20 12.82
C GLU A 144 -8.13 2.83 13.07
N GLN A 145 -9.32 2.58 12.50
CA GLN A 145 -10.08 1.36 12.80
C GLN A 145 -9.78 0.20 11.85
N ALA A 146 -9.19 0.45 10.69
CA ALA A 146 -8.92 -0.59 9.69
C ALA A 146 -7.47 -0.60 9.20
N GLU A 147 -6.99 0.44 8.50
CA GLU A 147 -5.69 0.39 7.82
C GLU A 147 -4.53 0.09 8.77
N TRP A 148 -4.43 0.82 9.90
CA TRP A 148 -3.35 0.67 10.89
C TRP A 148 -3.37 -0.66 11.63
N LEU A 149 -4.48 -1.40 11.55
CA LEU A 149 -4.61 -2.73 12.13
C LEU A 149 -4.32 -3.82 11.09
N LEU A 150 -4.85 -3.63 9.86
CA LEU A 150 -4.77 -4.64 8.82
C LEU A 150 -3.37 -4.76 8.22
N LEU A 151 -2.73 -3.62 7.91
CA LEU A 151 -1.46 -3.63 7.19
C LEU A 151 -0.32 -4.31 7.98
N PRO A 152 -0.11 -4.01 9.27
CA PRO A 152 0.87 -4.74 10.09
C PRO A 152 0.53 -6.23 10.19
N ARG A 153 -0.75 -6.57 10.38
CA ARG A 153 -1.17 -7.97 10.47
C ARG A 153 -0.95 -8.74 9.18
N ALA A 154 -1.24 -8.13 8.04
CA ALA A 154 -0.98 -8.73 6.73
C ALA A 154 0.53 -8.94 6.49
N ALA A 155 1.35 -7.94 6.83
CA ALA A 155 2.80 -8.05 6.72
C ALA A 155 3.36 -9.19 7.60
N GLU A 156 2.85 -9.33 8.83
CA GLU A 156 3.21 -10.43 9.73
C GLU A 156 2.86 -11.80 9.12
N LEU A 157 1.62 -12.00 8.66
CA LEU A 157 1.15 -13.25 8.05
C LEU A 157 2.01 -13.67 6.86
N VAL A 158 2.29 -12.72 5.95
CA VAL A 158 3.11 -13.02 4.76
C VAL A 158 4.56 -13.27 5.15
N SER A 159 5.11 -12.54 6.12
CA SER A 159 6.48 -12.76 6.61
C SER A 159 6.64 -14.14 7.24
N GLU A 160 5.66 -14.60 8.04
CA GLU A 160 5.66 -15.97 8.60
C GLU A 160 5.65 -17.03 7.50
N GLN A 161 4.88 -16.80 6.43
CA GLN A 161 4.85 -17.72 5.29
C GLN A 161 6.21 -17.77 4.58
N ILE A 162 6.83 -16.61 4.34
CA ILE A 162 8.15 -16.51 3.70
C ILE A 162 9.21 -17.28 4.49
N VAL A 163 9.22 -17.11 5.81
CA VAL A 163 10.17 -17.81 6.69
C VAL A 163 9.98 -19.32 6.61
N LYS A 164 8.74 -19.80 6.60
CA LYS A 164 8.43 -21.26 6.44
C LYS A 164 8.91 -21.78 5.09
N GLU A 165 8.68 -21.04 4.00
CA GLU A 165 9.15 -21.42 2.66
C GLU A 165 10.66 -21.54 2.59
N LYS A 166 11.41 -20.55 3.14
CA LYS A 166 12.87 -20.56 3.19
C LYS A 166 13.43 -21.70 4.08
N SER A 167 12.70 -22.09 5.11
CA SER A 167 13.12 -23.18 6.00
C SER A 167 12.92 -24.56 5.38
N ASN A 168 12.11 -24.67 4.35
CA ASN A 168 11.79 -25.93 3.65
C ASN A 168 12.52 -26.07 2.31
N ALA A 169 13.28 -25.06 1.88
CA ALA A 169 14.05 -25.05 0.63
C ALA A 169 15.52 -25.41 0.86
#